data_6f2b217739a60fcfb0278b1469f96a59
#
_entry.id   6f2b217739a60fcfb0278b1469f96a59
#
_cell.length_a   1.000
_cell.length_b   1.000
_cell.length_c   1.000
_cell.angle_alpha   90.00
_cell.angle_beta   90.00
_cell.angle_gamma   90.00
#
_symmetry.space_group_name_H-M   'P 1'
#
loop_
_entity.id
_entity.type
_entity.pdbx_description
1 polymer ?
#
loop_
_entity_poly.entity_id
_entity_poly.type
_entity_poly.pdbx_seq_one_letter_code
_entity_poly.pdbx_strand_id
1 'polypeptide(L)'
;MSFGGLIQALLQSREITNHLDNVSDMPSDALQLNRAARIAIVAALAVRKNRPILYAVSSIEASRVALDGLRQLGFGQQVMRFAEPNTAFFDTVLPVADVITQRSACLAKLAERSTLMGVTNGQQSLAPIIVASPRALMHPTLSRVQFIQATRTLRLEQNIELEKLLAHWVNVGYQPQTVVEHVGEFSRRGGIIDIWSPALPLPVRIELWGDVVDSMRLFDPSTQRSDAQLDKLIITPLESAAQSEAKAPQSVLEYLGEQGLFVIDDEEELIAA
;
A
#
# COMPACT_ATOMS: atom_id res chain seq x y z
N MET A 1 -4.30 -25.92 -15.90
CA MET A 1 -5.16 -24.75 -16.14
C MET A 1 -4.46 -23.54 -15.54
N SER A 2 -4.29 -22.48 -16.28
CA SER A 2 -3.75 -21.24 -15.71
C SER A 2 -4.79 -20.68 -14.74
N PHE A 3 -4.37 -20.17 -13.59
CA PHE A 3 -5.28 -19.58 -12.56
C PHE A 3 -6.15 -18.44 -13.13
N GLY A 4 -5.73 -17.75 -14.20
CA GLY A 4 -6.57 -16.82 -14.96
C GLY A 4 -7.82 -17.46 -15.57
N GLY A 5 -7.78 -18.75 -15.91
CA GLY A 5 -8.94 -19.50 -16.40
C GLY A 5 -10.04 -19.69 -15.38
N LEU A 6 -9.69 -19.83 -14.07
CA LEU A 6 -10.69 -19.93 -13.00
C LEU A 6 -11.48 -18.62 -12.85
N ILE A 7 -10.79 -17.48 -12.80
CA ILE A 7 -11.44 -16.17 -12.69
C ILE A 7 -12.33 -15.93 -13.91
N GLN A 8 -11.86 -16.26 -15.12
CA GLN A 8 -12.65 -16.14 -16.33
C GLN A 8 -13.91 -17.02 -16.28
N ALA A 9 -13.81 -18.26 -15.83
CA ALA A 9 -14.95 -19.17 -15.68
C ALA A 9 -15.99 -18.61 -14.67
N LEU A 10 -15.54 -18.06 -13.54
CA LEU A 10 -16.39 -17.40 -12.56
C LEU A 10 -17.13 -16.18 -13.19
N LEU A 11 -16.43 -15.37 -13.96
CA LEU A 11 -17.00 -14.20 -14.63
C LEU A 11 -17.91 -14.54 -15.82
N GLN A 12 -17.89 -15.77 -16.32
CA GLN A 12 -18.85 -16.26 -17.32
C GLN A 12 -20.15 -16.81 -16.70
N SER A 13 -20.14 -17.14 -15.41
CA SER A 13 -21.35 -17.56 -14.70
C SER A 13 -22.29 -16.38 -14.49
N ARG A 14 -23.52 -16.47 -15.02
CA ARG A 14 -24.54 -15.44 -14.87
C ARG A 14 -24.93 -15.22 -13.40
N GLU A 15 -25.00 -16.26 -12.62
CA GLU A 15 -25.36 -16.22 -11.21
C GLU A 15 -24.31 -15.42 -10.41
N ILE A 16 -23.04 -15.77 -10.57
CA ILE A 16 -21.92 -15.09 -9.93
C ILE A 16 -21.84 -13.64 -10.40
N THR A 17 -21.93 -13.39 -11.70
CA THR A 17 -21.83 -12.04 -12.26
C THR A 17 -22.95 -11.14 -11.75
N ASN A 18 -24.19 -11.64 -11.73
CA ASN A 18 -25.32 -10.91 -11.18
C ASN A 18 -25.10 -10.56 -9.69
N HIS A 19 -24.56 -11.51 -8.93
CA HIS A 19 -24.24 -11.26 -7.52
C HIS A 19 -23.14 -10.21 -7.38
N LEU A 20 -22.04 -10.32 -8.12
CA LEU A 20 -20.95 -9.35 -8.12
C LEU A 20 -21.40 -7.95 -8.59
N ASP A 21 -22.32 -7.87 -9.54
CA ASP A 21 -22.84 -6.59 -10.06
C ASP A 21 -23.74 -5.91 -9.04
N ASN A 22 -24.47 -6.68 -8.25
CA ASN A 22 -25.36 -6.18 -7.19
C ASN A 22 -24.63 -5.85 -5.87
N VAL A 23 -23.35 -6.14 -5.76
CA VAL A 23 -22.53 -5.64 -4.63
C VAL A 23 -22.56 -4.12 -4.68
N SER A 24 -23.41 -3.54 -3.85
CA SER A 24 -23.62 -2.10 -3.70
C SER A 24 -22.98 -1.62 -2.38
N ASP A 25 -23.14 -0.34 -2.10
CA ASP A 25 -22.67 0.29 -0.85
C ASP A 25 -23.51 -0.14 0.38
N MET A 26 -24.48 -1.02 0.20
CA MET A 26 -25.28 -1.64 1.26
C MET A 26 -24.73 -3.00 1.62
N PRO A 27 -24.81 -3.44 2.89
CA PRO A 27 -24.47 -4.80 3.26
C PRO A 27 -25.25 -5.78 2.39
N SER A 28 -24.55 -6.62 1.65
CA SER A 28 -25.16 -7.70 0.86
C SER A 28 -25.28 -8.97 1.71
N ASP A 29 -26.20 -9.85 1.31
CA ASP A 29 -26.35 -11.15 1.95
C ASP A 29 -25.05 -11.93 1.93
N ALA A 30 -24.74 -12.61 3.04
CA ALA A 30 -23.56 -13.43 3.17
C ALA A 30 -23.61 -14.63 2.21
N LEU A 31 -22.56 -14.81 1.42
CA LEU A 31 -22.39 -16.01 0.60
C LEU A 31 -21.84 -17.15 1.47
N GLN A 32 -22.58 -18.24 1.56
CA GLN A 32 -22.09 -19.46 2.21
C GLN A 32 -21.08 -20.18 1.32
N LEU A 33 -19.81 -19.79 1.42
CA LEU A 33 -18.72 -20.31 0.62
C LEU A 33 -17.63 -20.93 1.50
N ASN A 34 -16.99 -21.99 1.01
CA ASN A 34 -15.76 -22.45 1.63
C ASN A 34 -14.61 -21.45 1.41
N ARG A 35 -13.57 -21.52 2.23
CA ARG A 35 -12.46 -20.54 2.23
C ARG A 35 -11.81 -20.38 0.85
N ALA A 36 -11.58 -21.46 0.10
CA ALA A 36 -10.97 -21.40 -1.23
C ALA A 36 -11.86 -20.65 -2.24
N ALA A 37 -13.17 -20.87 -2.18
CA ALA A 37 -14.13 -20.19 -3.03
C ALA A 37 -14.24 -18.69 -2.67
N ARG A 38 -14.15 -18.31 -1.38
CA ARG A 38 -14.16 -16.91 -0.95
C ARG A 38 -13.02 -16.14 -1.58
N ILE A 39 -11.78 -16.66 -1.55
CA ILE A 39 -10.61 -16.03 -2.19
C ILE A 39 -10.83 -15.85 -3.70
N ALA A 40 -11.40 -16.87 -4.38
CA ALA A 40 -11.69 -16.78 -5.81
C ALA A 40 -12.77 -15.76 -6.14
N ILE A 41 -13.79 -15.62 -5.29
CA ILE A 41 -14.83 -14.59 -5.43
C ILE A 41 -14.27 -13.18 -5.21
N VAL A 42 -13.41 -12.98 -4.20
CA VAL A 42 -12.72 -11.68 -4.00
C VAL A 42 -11.86 -11.32 -5.21
N ALA A 43 -11.16 -12.29 -5.79
CA ALA A 43 -10.40 -12.10 -7.02
C ALA A 43 -11.31 -11.72 -8.21
N ALA A 44 -12.43 -12.41 -8.40
CA ALA A 44 -13.40 -12.10 -9.46
C ALA A 44 -14.02 -10.72 -9.26
N LEU A 45 -14.36 -10.34 -8.02
CA LEU A 45 -14.86 -9.01 -7.66
C LEU A 45 -13.85 -7.91 -7.99
N ALA A 46 -12.57 -8.12 -7.66
CA ALA A 46 -11.50 -7.17 -7.97
C ALA A 46 -11.34 -6.92 -9.47
N VAL A 47 -11.42 -7.98 -10.28
CA VAL A 47 -11.38 -7.85 -11.76
C VAL A 47 -12.64 -7.16 -12.28
N ARG A 48 -13.82 -7.54 -11.79
CA ARG A 48 -15.11 -7.04 -12.28
C ARG A 48 -15.34 -5.57 -11.97
N LYS A 49 -15.10 -5.17 -10.72
CA LYS A 49 -15.34 -3.79 -10.26
C LYS A 49 -14.15 -2.87 -10.49
N ASN A 50 -12.94 -3.40 -10.51
CA ASN A 50 -11.68 -2.65 -10.56
C ASN A 50 -11.63 -1.48 -9.54
N ARG A 51 -12.13 -1.73 -8.33
CA ARG A 51 -12.18 -0.81 -7.19
C ARG A 51 -11.23 -1.30 -6.10
N PRO A 52 -10.59 -0.42 -5.30
CA PRO A 52 -9.79 -0.84 -4.15
C PRO A 52 -10.63 -1.73 -3.20
N ILE A 53 -10.06 -2.85 -2.77
CA ILE A 53 -10.70 -3.77 -1.84
C ILE A 53 -9.91 -3.80 -0.54
N LEU A 54 -10.58 -3.61 0.59
CA LEU A 54 -10.08 -3.95 1.91
C LEU A 54 -10.76 -5.24 2.35
N TYR A 55 -10.00 -6.33 2.37
CA TYR A 55 -10.47 -7.68 2.68
C TYR A 55 -10.13 -8.02 4.13
N ALA A 56 -11.14 -8.00 4.99
CA ALA A 56 -11.03 -8.30 6.41
C ALA A 56 -11.12 -9.81 6.64
N VAL A 57 -10.11 -10.38 7.28
CA VAL A 57 -10.00 -11.81 7.62
C VAL A 57 -9.79 -11.99 9.11
N SER A 58 -10.17 -13.12 9.68
CA SER A 58 -10.24 -13.34 11.12
C SER A 58 -8.89 -13.30 11.87
N SER A 59 -7.75 -13.54 11.19
CA SER A 59 -6.46 -13.65 11.87
C SER A 59 -5.27 -13.31 10.95
N ILE A 60 -4.07 -13.19 11.57
CA ILE A 60 -2.81 -13.05 10.84
C ILE A 60 -2.60 -14.25 9.90
N GLU A 61 -2.89 -15.47 10.36
CA GLU A 61 -2.73 -16.68 9.56
C GLU A 61 -3.71 -16.71 8.38
N ALA A 62 -4.97 -16.35 8.61
CA ALA A 62 -5.95 -16.19 7.54
C ALA A 62 -5.50 -15.13 6.52
N SER A 63 -4.85 -14.05 6.97
CA SER A 63 -4.31 -13.02 6.08
C SER A 63 -3.17 -13.53 5.19
N ARG A 64 -2.32 -14.42 5.69
CA ARG A 64 -1.26 -15.07 4.88
C ARG A 64 -1.86 -15.98 3.82
N VAL A 65 -2.81 -16.82 4.21
CA VAL A 65 -3.51 -17.72 3.28
C VAL A 65 -4.22 -16.95 2.18
N ALA A 66 -4.94 -15.89 2.54
CA ALA A 66 -5.63 -15.03 1.57
C ALA A 66 -4.64 -14.32 0.61
N LEU A 67 -3.53 -13.78 1.16
CA LEU A 67 -2.47 -13.14 0.38
C LEU A 67 -1.87 -14.10 -0.65
N ASP A 68 -1.49 -15.32 -0.22
CA ASP A 68 -0.87 -16.32 -1.08
C ASP A 68 -1.85 -16.83 -2.12
N GLY A 69 -3.10 -17.07 -1.74
CA GLY A 69 -4.15 -17.48 -2.68
C GLY A 69 -4.41 -16.43 -3.77
N LEU A 70 -4.53 -15.15 -3.40
CA LEU A 70 -4.70 -14.06 -4.36
C LEU A 70 -3.47 -13.87 -5.26
N ARG A 71 -2.25 -14.04 -4.72
CA ARG A 71 -1.02 -14.02 -5.52
C ARG A 71 -0.97 -15.14 -6.55
N GLN A 72 -1.36 -16.36 -6.16
CA GLN A 72 -1.47 -17.50 -7.08
C GLN A 72 -2.52 -17.27 -8.16
N LEU A 73 -3.58 -16.53 -7.88
CA LEU A 73 -4.58 -16.11 -8.86
C LEU A 73 -4.12 -14.99 -9.81
N GLY A 74 -2.88 -14.51 -9.67
CA GLY A 74 -2.26 -13.58 -10.60
C GLY A 74 -2.26 -12.12 -10.17
N PHE A 75 -2.68 -11.81 -8.93
CA PHE A 75 -2.71 -10.42 -8.45
C PHE A 75 -1.32 -9.86 -8.07
N GLY A 76 -0.32 -10.73 -7.86
CA GLY A 76 1.07 -10.32 -7.66
C GLY A 76 1.26 -9.18 -6.65
N GLN A 77 1.78 -8.06 -7.13
CA GLN A 77 2.01 -6.86 -6.31
C GLN A 77 0.74 -6.04 -6.03
N GLN A 78 -0.40 -6.37 -6.63
CA GLN A 78 -1.66 -5.68 -6.36
C GLN A 78 -2.30 -6.15 -5.04
N VAL A 79 -1.90 -7.30 -4.51
CA VAL A 79 -2.35 -7.76 -3.20
C VAL A 79 -1.28 -7.50 -2.14
N MET A 80 -1.66 -6.82 -1.07
CA MET A 80 -0.78 -6.42 0.02
C MET A 80 -1.43 -6.74 1.35
N ARG A 81 -0.60 -7.00 2.37
CA ARG A 81 -1.07 -7.19 3.74
C ARG A 81 -0.91 -5.89 4.52
N PHE A 82 -1.99 -5.42 5.12
CA PHE A 82 -1.94 -4.37 6.12
C PHE A 82 -1.51 -5.01 7.44
N ALA A 83 -0.24 -4.84 7.78
CA ALA A 83 0.38 -5.56 8.88
C ALA A 83 -0.21 -5.15 10.23
N GLU A 84 -0.33 -6.13 11.12
CA GLU A 84 -0.72 -5.93 12.51
C GLU A 84 0.49 -5.46 13.32
N PRO A 85 0.40 -4.34 14.04
CA PRO A 85 1.46 -3.93 14.95
C PRO A 85 1.64 -4.93 16.09
N ASN A 86 2.89 -5.20 16.46
CA ASN A 86 3.21 -6.11 17.57
C ASN A 86 2.98 -5.49 18.94
N THR A 87 2.53 -4.25 18.99
CA THR A 87 2.32 -3.47 20.21
C THR A 87 0.84 -3.48 20.59
N ALA A 88 0.52 -3.46 21.86
CA ALA A 88 -0.84 -3.22 22.33
C ALA A 88 -1.27 -1.79 21.99
N PHE A 89 -2.58 -1.53 21.91
CA PHE A 89 -3.14 -0.22 21.52
C PHE A 89 -2.61 0.98 22.32
N PHE A 90 -2.11 0.74 23.51
CA PHE A 90 -1.66 1.76 24.47
C PHE A 90 -0.16 1.75 24.71
N ASP A 91 0.59 0.88 24.02
CA ASP A 91 2.03 0.84 24.17
C ASP A 91 2.70 2.00 23.43
N THR A 92 3.63 2.67 24.12
CA THR A 92 4.50 3.69 23.55
C THR A 92 5.68 3.10 22.76
N VAL A 93 5.76 1.78 22.65
CA VAL A 93 6.82 1.08 21.90
C VAL A 93 6.53 1.19 20.41
N LEU A 94 7.51 1.67 19.64
CA LEU A 94 7.40 1.76 18.20
C LEU A 94 7.24 0.37 17.58
N PRO A 95 6.37 0.22 16.56
CA PRO A 95 6.27 -1.01 15.79
C PRO A 95 7.60 -1.37 15.12
N VAL A 96 7.81 -2.65 14.85
CA VAL A 96 8.98 -3.14 14.10
C VAL A 96 9.03 -2.48 12.72
N ALA A 97 10.22 -2.12 12.24
CA ALA A 97 10.42 -1.41 10.97
C ALA A 97 9.67 -2.05 9.78
N ASP A 98 9.64 -3.37 9.70
CA ASP A 98 8.91 -4.10 8.66
C ASP A 98 7.40 -3.85 8.69
N VAL A 99 6.81 -3.72 9.89
CA VAL A 99 5.38 -3.43 10.06
C VAL A 99 5.07 -2.02 9.56
N ILE A 100 5.89 -1.04 9.96
CA ILE A 100 5.78 0.35 9.52
C ILE A 100 5.85 0.43 7.99
N THR A 101 6.82 -0.26 7.40
CA THR A 101 7.02 -0.32 5.95
C THR A 101 5.81 -0.90 5.24
N GLN A 102 5.31 -2.05 5.68
CA GLN A 102 4.16 -2.72 5.06
C GLN A 102 2.89 -1.86 5.16
N ARG A 103 2.63 -1.25 6.31
CA ARG A 103 1.47 -0.36 6.52
C ARG A 103 1.59 0.88 5.66
N SER A 104 2.75 1.56 5.67
CA SER A 104 3.00 2.76 4.85
C SER A 104 2.87 2.48 3.35
N ALA A 105 3.34 1.33 2.88
CA ALA A 105 3.18 0.90 1.48
C ALA A 105 1.70 0.70 1.10
N CYS A 106 0.90 0.09 1.99
CA CYS A 106 -0.54 -0.06 1.76
C CYS A 106 -1.25 1.30 1.69
N LEU A 107 -0.95 2.22 2.62
CA LEU A 107 -1.53 3.57 2.64
C LEU A 107 -1.13 4.35 1.38
N ALA A 108 0.13 4.25 0.95
CA ALA A 108 0.63 4.86 -0.28
C ALA A 108 -0.16 4.37 -1.51
N LYS A 109 -0.38 3.05 -1.60
CA LYS A 109 -1.09 2.44 -2.72
C LYS A 109 -2.56 2.83 -2.78
N LEU A 110 -3.23 2.92 -1.63
CA LEU A 110 -4.60 3.39 -1.53
C LEU A 110 -4.72 4.90 -1.83
N ALA A 111 -3.80 5.71 -1.31
CA ALA A 111 -3.78 7.15 -1.54
C ALA A 111 -3.49 7.50 -3.01
N GLU A 112 -2.56 6.79 -3.66
CA GLU A 112 -2.22 6.96 -5.07
C GLU A 112 -3.46 6.80 -5.95
N ARG A 113 -4.23 5.74 -5.78
CA ARG A 113 -5.39 5.45 -6.62
C ARG A 113 -6.50 6.50 -6.50
N SER A 114 -6.71 6.99 -5.30
CA SER A 114 -7.75 8.00 -5.08
C SER A 114 -7.39 9.38 -5.64
N THR A 115 -6.09 9.66 -5.81
CA THR A 115 -5.58 10.93 -6.38
C THR A 115 -5.44 10.85 -7.90
N LEU A 116 -5.22 9.65 -8.45
CA LEU A 116 -4.89 9.40 -9.86
C LEU A 116 -6.08 9.02 -10.74
N MET A 117 -7.33 9.16 -10.30
CA MET A 117 -8.49 8.88 -11.16
C MET A 117 -8.54 9.73 -12.47
N GLY A 118 -7.51 10.57 -12.71
CA GLY A 118 -7.38 11.40 -13.91
C GLY A 118 -6.18 11.14 -14.82
N VAL A 119 -5.16 10.37 -14.39
CA VAL A 119 -3.91 10.22 -15.19
C VAL A 119 -3.38 8.79 -15.11
N THR A 120 -3.90 7.89 -15.91
CA THR A 120 -3.24 6.62 -16.20
C THR A 120 -2.66 6.66 -17.61
N ASN A 121 -1.34 6.52 -17.73
CA ASN A 121 -0.67 6.24 -19.00
C ASN A 121 -1.13 4.87 -19.53
N GLY A 122 -2.31 4.81 -20.15
CA GLY A 122 -2.74 3.73 -21.06
C GLY A 122 -2.78 2.27 -20.56
N GLN A 123 -2.20 1.93 -19.42
CA GLN A 123 -2.30 0.59 -18.82
C GLN A 123 -3.23 0.62 -17.62
N GLN A 124 -4.40 0.00 -17.76
CA GLN A 124 -5.33 -0.24 -16.66
C GLN A 124 -4.71 -1.27 -15.68
N SER A 125 -3.96 -0.78 -14.71
CA SER A 125 -3.54 -1.62 -13.57
C SER A 125 -4.77 -1.95 -12.73
N LEU A 126 -4.89 -3.21 -12.31
CA LEU A 126 -5.93 -3.64 -11.36
C LEU A 126 -5.83 -2.84 -10.06
N ALA A 127 -6.99 -2.58 -9.46
CA ALA A 127 -7.07 -1.93 -8.17
C ALA A 127 -6.44 -2.80 -7.07
N PRO A 128 -5.85 -2.20 -6.02
CA PRO A 128 -5.22 -2.96 -4.95
C PRO A 128 -6.25 -3.72 -4.11
N ILE A 129 -5.82 -4.90 -3.62
CA ILE A 129 -6.51 -5.67 -2.60
C ILE A 129 -5.64 -5.62 -1.34
N ILE A 130 -6.16 -5.02 -0.28
CA ILE A 130 -5.47 -4.94 1.01
C ILE A 130 -6.11 -5.96 1.95
N VAL A 131 -5.33 -6.93 2.39
CA VAL A 131 -5.79 -7.96 3.34
C VAL A 131 -5.40 -7.55 4.76
N ALA A 132 -6.34 -7.56 5.69
CA ALA A 132 -6.12 -7.11 7.06
C ALA A 132 -6.84 -7.97 8.10
N SER A 133 -6.22 -8.16 9.28
CA SER A 133 -6.85 -8.71 10.47
C SER A 133 -7.64 -7.64 11.23
N PRO A 134 -8.57 -8.01 12.14
CA PRO A 134 -9.31 -7.05 12.97
C PRO A 134 -8.38 -6.10 13.74
N ARG A 135 -7.34 -6.64 14.38
CA ARG A 135 -6.37 -5.83 15.12
C ARG A 135 -5.62 -4.83 14.22
N ALA A 136 -5.27 -5.23 12.99
CA ALA A 136 -4.65 -4.32 12.05
C ALA A 136 -5.59 -3.17 11.67
N LEU A 137 -6.89 -3.47 11.47
CA LEU A 137 -7.93 -2.49 11.13
C LEU A 137 -8.25 -1.53 12.27
N MET A 138 -8.26 -2.03 13.50
CA MET A 138 -8.52 -1.23 14.70
C MET A 138 -7.34 -0.32 15.07
N HIS A 139 -6.14 -0.64 14.62
CA HIS A 139 -4.96 0.16 14.93
C HIS A 139 -4.95 1.47 14.13
N PRO A 140 -4.83 2.62 14.82
CA PRO A 140 -4.92 3.92 14.18
C PRO A 140 -3.86 4.13 13.10
N THR A 141 -4.20 4.94 12.11
CA THR A 141 -3.31 5.39 11.04
C THR A 141 -3.25 6.92 10.99
N LEU A 142 -2.31 7.45 10.20
CA LEU A 142 -2.41 8.82 9.72
C LEU A 142 -3.73 9.03 8.99
N SER A 143 -4.33 10.21 9.13
CA SER A 143 -5.44 10.57 8.26
C SER A 143 -4.97 10.62 6.80
N ARG A 144 -5.87 10.26 5.90
CA ARG A 144 -5.58 10.32 4.46
C ARG A 144 -5.11 11.71 4.02
N VAL A 145 -5.71 12.77 4.59
CA VAL A 145 -5.34 14.17 4.29
C VAL A 145 -3.91 14.45 4.74
N GLN A 146 -3.56 14.09 5.99
CA GLN A 146 -2.21 14.27 6.51
C GLN A 146 -1.18 13.47 5.71
N PHE A 147 -1.49 12.23 5.33
CA PHE A 147 -0.63 11.39 4.50
C PHE A 147 -0.33 12.04 3.15
N ILE A 148 -1.37 12.54 2.45
CA ILE A 148 -1.22 13.24 1.18
C ILE A 148 -0.43 14.54 1.34
N GLN A 149 -0.72 15.32 2.37
CA GLN A 149 -0.01 16.58 2.65
C GLN A 149 1.48 16.36 2.99
N ALA A 150 1.81 15.26 3.66
CA ALA A 150 3.17 14.88 3.99
C ALA A 150 3.93 14.24 2.81
N THR A 151 3.22 13.73 1.80
CA THR A 151 3.81 13.16 0.60
C THR A 151 4.49 14.23 -0.25
N ARG A 152 5.67 13.94 -0.77
CA ARG A 152 6.42 14.83 -1.68
C ARG A 152 6.68 14.14 -3.01
N THR A 153 6.61 14.91 -4.08
CA THR A 153 6.96 14.46 -5.42
C THR A 153 8.16 15.23 -5.90
N LEU A 154 9.22 14.53 -6.28
CA LEU A 154 10.36 15.09 -7.01
C LEU A 154 10.24 14.76 -8.50
N ARG A 155 10.73 15.65 -9.35
CA ARG A 155 10.76 15.48 -10.80
C ARG A 155 12.15 15.84 -11.33
N LEU A 156 12.51 15.31 -12.49
CA LEU A 156 13.69 15.77 -13.22
C LEU A 156 13.61 17.27 -13.47
N GLU A 157 14.77 17.93 -13.51
CA GLU A 157 14.93 19.37 -13.73
C GLU A 157 14.27 20.27 -12.67
N GLN A 158 13.75 19.68 -11.59
CA GLN A 158 13.18 20.43 -10.48
C GLN A 158 14.28 21.08 -9.64
N ASN A 159 14.13 22.38 -9.35
CA ASN A 159 14.94 23.05 -8.34
C ASN A 159 14.42 22.70 -6.94
N ILE A 160 15.32 22.31 -6.03
CA ILE A 160 14.97 21.89 -4.67
C ILE A 160 15.80 22.64 -3.63
N GLU A 161 15.19 22.91 -2.48
CA GLU A 161 15.90 23.38 -1.30
C GLU A 161 16.32 22.14 -0.49
N LEU A 162 17.53 21.64 -0.74
CA LEU A 162 17.99 20.35 -0.22
C LEU A 162 17.85 20.21 1.28
N GLU A 163 18.29 21.18 2.06
CA GLU A 163 18.23 21.11 3.53
C GLU A 163 16.78 21.03 4.03
N LYS A 164 15.84 21.76 3.41
CA LYS A 164 14.41 21.66 3.75
C LYS A 164 13.83 20.30 3.37
N LEU A 165 14.27 19.73 2.24
CA LEU A 165 13.84 18.41 1.80
C LEU A 165 14.29 17.33 2.77
N LEU A 166 15.57 17.33 3.17
CA LEU A 166 16.12 16.36 4.13
C LEU A 166 15.47 16.49 5.52
N ALA A 167 15.27 17.74 6.00
CA ALA A 167 14.56 17.99 7.25
C ALA A 167 13.11 17.46 7.19
N HIS A 168 12.43 17.65 6.05
CA HIS A 168 11.10 17.09 5.85
C HIS A 168 11.11 15.55 5.93
N TRP A 169 12.08 14.87 5.32
CA TRP A 169 12.18 13.41 5.37
C TRP A 169 12.36 12.89 6.80
N VAL A 170 13.21 13.54 7.60
CA VAL A 170 13.34 13.22 9.03
C VAL A 170 12.00 13.37 9.76
N ASN A 171 11.30 14.48 9.52
CA ASN A 171 10.00 14.77 10.15
C ASN A 171 8.91 13.75 9.78
N VAL A 172 8.98 13.16 8.57
CA VAL A 172 8.04 12.12 8.11
C VAL A 172 8.55 10.70 8.35
N GLY A 173 9.60 10.54 9.18
CA GLY A 173 10.03 9.27 9.75
C GLY A 173 11.23 8.61 9.08
N TYR A 174 11.81 9.19 8.04
CA TYR A 174 13.01 8.62 7.42
C TYR A 174 14.24 8.82 8.31
N GLN A 175 15.12 7.82 8.31
CA GLN A 175 16.34 7.81 9.09
C GLN A 175 17.57 8.07 8.21
N PRO A 176 18.45 9.03 8.59
CA PRO A 176 19.69 9.24 7.88
C PRO A 176 20.65 8.09 8.16
N GLN A 177 21.25 7.53 7.12
CA GLN A 177 22.21 6.42 7.17
C GLN A 177 23.41 6.72 6.29
N THR A 178 24.50 5.97 6.50
CA THR A 178 25.68 6.04 5.62
C THR A 178 25.41 5.37 4.28
N VAL A 179 24.67 4.26 4.29
CA VAL A 179 24.24 3.48 3.12
C VAL A 179 22.76 3.15 3.30
N VAL A 180 21.99 3.20 2.23
CA VAL A 180 20.59 2.80 2.24
C VAL A 180 20.49 1.31 1.99
N GLU A 181 20.01 0.57 2.98
CA GLU A 181 19.83 -0.89 2.94
C GLU A 181 18.37 -1.29 3.19
N HIS A 182 17.58 -0.42 3.85
CA HIS A 182 16.21 -0.70 4.22
C HIS A 182 15.25 0.42 3.81
N VAL A 183 13.99 0.07 3.65
CA VAL A 183 12.92 1.05 3.42
C VAL A 183 12.82 2.03 4.59
N GLY A 184 12.66 3.32 4.28
CA GLY A 184 12.62 4.37 5.28
C GLY A 184 13.99 4.96 5.62
N GLU A 185 15.02 4.58 4.91
CA GLU A 185 16.36 5.14 5.04
C GLU A 185 16.67 6.11 3.92
N PHE A 186 17.54 7.08 4.20
CA PHE A 186 18.16 7.92 3.20
C PHE A 186 19.63 8.19 3.52
N SER A 187 20.44 8.45 2.49
CA SER A 187 21.85 8.85 2.65
C SER A 187 22.16 10.05 1.76
N ARG A 188 23.18 10.84 2.16
CA ARG A 188 23.68 11.95 1.36
C ARG A 188 25.20 11.88 1.24
N ARG A 189 25.69 12.02 0.02
CA ARG A 189 27.13 12.08 -0.30
C ARG A 189 27.38 13.18 -1.33
N GLY A 190 27.65 14.38 -0.85
CA GLY A 190 27.80 15.56 -1.76
C GLY A 190 26.47 15.86 -2.46
N GLY A 191 26.48 15.83 -3.80
CA GLY A 191 25.30 16.00 -4.66
C GLY A 191 24.53 14.73 -4.95
N ILE A 192 24.87 13.59 -4.33
CA ILE A 192 24.17 12.32 -4.50
C ILE A 192 23.36 12.02 -3.25
N ILE A 193 22.10 11.69 -3.44
CA ILE A 193 21.16 11.33 -2.37
C ILE A 193 20.50 10.01 -2.72
N ASP A 194 20.60 9.06 -1.82
CA ASP A 194 19.89 7.78 -1.91
C ASP A 194 18.72 7.79 -0.93
N ILE A 195 17.56 7.28 -1.34
CA ILE A 195 16.36 7.17 -0.50
C ILE A 195 15.54 5.94 -0.87
N TRP A 196 14.97 5.26 0.13
CA TRP A 196 14.05 4.16 -0.11
C TRP A 196 12.65 4.46 0.46
N SER A 197 11.75 4.87 -0.42
CA SER A 197 10.35 5.12 -0.07
C SER A 197 9.53 3.83 -0.05
N PRO A 198 8.59 3.64 0.92
CA PRO A 198 7.68 2.48 0.94
C PRO A 198 6.83 2.33 -0.32
N ALA A 199 6.64 3.40 -1.07
CA ALA A 199 5.91 3.39 -2.33
C ALA A 199 6.66 2.70 -3.49
N LEU A 200 7.95 2.37 -3.30
CA LEU A 200 8.83 1.85 -4.35
C LEU A 200 9.40 0.47 -3.99
N PRO A 201 9.57 -0.41 -4.98
CA PRO A 201 10.16 -1.74 -4.77
C PRO A 201 11.67 -1.69 -4.49
N LEU A 202 12.37 -0.64 -4.92
CA LEU A 202 13.80 -0.44 -4.80
C LEU A 202 14.12 1.00 -4.38
N PRO A 203 15.29 1.24 -3.78
CA PRO A 203 15.74 2.59 -3.48
C PRO A 203 16.07 3.39 -4.75
N VAL A 204 16.04 4.71 -4.62
CA VAL A 204 16.33 5.65 -5.69
C VAL A 204 17.57 6.45 -5.35
N ARG A 205 18.50 6.54 -6.31
CA ARG A 205 19.62 7.46 -6.33
C ARG A 205 19.23 8.70 -7.09
N ILE A 206 19.37 9.85 -6.45
CA ILE A 206 19.10 11.18 -6.97
C ILE A 206 20.44 11.87 -7.11
N GLU A 207 20.76 12.36 -8.30
CA GLU A 207 21.95 13.18 -8.56
C GLU A 207 21.52 14.62 -8.76
N LEU A 208 22.22 15.54 -8.09
CA LEU A 208 21.94 16.96 -8.16
C LEU A 208 23.08 17.69 -8.90
N TRP A 209 22.69 18.61 -9.78
CA TRP A 209 23.59 19.63 -10.32
C TRP A 209 23.25 20.97 -9.65
N GLY A 210 24.07 21.37 -8.67
CA GLY A 210 23.69 22.45 -7.74
C GLY A 210 22.44 22.07 -6.96
N ASP A 211 21.37 22.86 -7.11
CA ASP A 211 20.06 22.61 -6.46
C ASP A 211 19.04 21.98 -7.42
N VAL A 212 19.45 21.57 -8.62
CA VAL A 212 18.57 20.98 -9.63
C VAL A 212 18.71 19.46 -9.66
N VAL A 213 17.58 18.75 -9.70
CA VAL A 213 17.53 17.29 -9.88
C VAL A 213 17.96 16.93 -11.30
N ASP A 214 19.18 16.42 -11.46
CA ASP A 214 19.77 16.07 -12.75
C ASP A 214 19.38 14.66 -13.21
N SER A 215 19.42 13.69 -12.30
CA SER A 215 19.00 12.32 -12.59
C SER A 215 18.35 11.64 -11.38
N MET A 216 17.46 10.68 -11.66
CA MET A 216 16.87 9.78 -10.66
C MET A 216 16.88 8.36 -11.22
N ARG A 217 17.43 7.39 -10.47
CA ARG A 217 17.56 6.00 -10.92
C ARG A 217 17.25 5.04 -9.78
N LEU A 218 16.51 3.98 -10.08
CA LEU A 218 16.43 2.83 -9.19
C LEU A 218 17.80 2.18 -9.07
N PHE A 219 18.13 1.65 -7.91
CA PHE A 219 19.36 0.87 -7.73
C PHE A 219 19.13 -0.33 -6.81
N ASP A 220 19.94 -1.36 -7.00
CA ASP A 220 19.96 -2.55 -6.14
C ASP A 220 20.77 -2.23 -4.87
N PRO A 221 20.16 -2.32 -3.67
CA PRO A 221 20.84 -1.98 -2.41
C PRO A 221 22.02 -2.93 -2.10
N SER A 222 22.01 -4.17 -2.59
CA SER A 222 23.06 -5.15 -2.35
C SER A 222 24.30 -4.92 -3.22
N THR A 223 24.11 -4.53 -4.46
CA THR A 223 25.19 -4.30 -5.45
C THR A 223 25.53 -2.82 -5.64
N GLN A 224 24.68 -1.92 -5.17
CA GLN A 224 24.77 -0.46 -5.36
C GLN A 224 24.74 -0.02 -6.85
N ARG A 225 24.33 -0.92 -7.75
CA ARG A 225 24.25 -0.62 -9.19
C ARG A 225 22.90 -0.01 -9.54
N SER A 226 22.96 1.10 -10.27
CA SER A 226 21.74 1.74 -10.80
C SER A 226 21.21 0.97 -12.00
N ASP A 227 19.87 0.92 -12.11
CA ASP A 227 19.15 0.22 -13.18
C ASP A 227 18.25 1.22 -13.94
N ALA A 228 16.98 1.25 -13.65
CA ALA A 228 15.98 2.02 -14.40
C ALA A 228 15.98 3.49 -14.02
N GLN A 229 15.89 4.37 -15.04
CA GLN A 229 15.71 5.80 -14.85
C GLN A 229 14.24 6.13 -14.50
N LEU A 230 14.06 7.15 -13.67
CA LEU A 230 12.77 7.68 -13.26
C LEU A 230 12.66 9.16 -13.61
N ASP A 231 11.52 9.58 -14.16
CA ASP A 231 11.19 10.99 -14.38
C ASP A 231 10.50 11.63 -13.17
N LYS A 232 9.97 10.77 -12.28
CA LYS A 232 9.20 11.17 -11.11
C LYS A 232 9.44 10.22 -9.94
N LEU A 233 9.65 10.78 -8.75
CA LEU A 233 9.80 10.07 -7.51
C LEU A 233 8.74 10.53 -6.50
N ILE A 234 7.98 9.60 -5.94
CA ILE A 234 7.00 9.86 -4.88
C ILE A 234 7.58 9.37 -3.56
N ILE A 235 7.68 10.27 -2.59
CA ILE A 235 8.18 10.01 -1.25
C ILE A 235 7.02 10.17 -0.28
N THR A 236 6.59 9.06 0.29
CA THR A 236 5.46 8.99 1.22
C THR A 236 5.95 9.03 2.66
N PRO A 237 5.16 9.54 3.62
CA PRO A 237 5.52 9.46 5.03
C PRO A 237 5.56 8.01 5.51
N LEU A 238 6.37 7.77 6.55
CA LEU A 238 6.33 6.52 7.31
C LEU A 238 5.28 6.64 8.41
N GLU A 239 4.50 5.61 8.60
CA GLU A 239 3.36 5.62 9.52
C GLU A 239 3.77 5.92 10.98
N SER A 240 4.96 5.48 11.40
CA SER A 240 5.44 5.67 12.77
C SER A 240 5.67 7.12 13.18
N ALA A 241 6.10 7.97 12.26
CA ALA A 241 6.40 9.37 12.56
C ALA A 241 5.14 10.17 12.91
N ALA A 242 4.02 9.74 12.43
CA ALA A 242 2.78 10.46 12.48
C ALA A 242 1.89 10.12 13.67
N GLN A 243 2.11 9.00 14.32
CA GLN A 243 1.37 8.63 15.54
C GLN A 243 1.72 9.55 16.71
N SER A 244 2.91 10.16 16.70
CA SER A 244 3.39 11.09 17.73
C SER A 244 2.68 12.46 17.73
N GLU A 245 2.15 12.90 16.57
CA GLU A 245 1.56 14.24 16.39
C GLU A 245 0.08 14.24 15.96
N ALA A 246 -0.49 13.06 15.70
CA ALA A 246 -1.86 12.95 15.18
C ALA A 246 -2.88 13.43 16.22
N LYS A 247 -3.48 14.59 15.96
CA LYS A 247 -4.57 15.16 16.78
C LYS A 247 -5.84 14.29 16.79
N ALA A 248 -6.02 13.39 15.82
CA ALA A 248 -7.11 12.43 15.75
C ALA A 248 -6.65 11.20 14.96
N PRO A 249 -6.46 10.05 15.63
CA PRO A 249 -6.16 8.80 14.94
C PRO A 249 -7.35 8.41 14.06
N GLN A 250 -7.05 7.95 12.85
CA GLN A 250 -8.07 7.55 11.89
C GLN A 250 -7.90 6.10 11.46
N SER A 251 -8.95 5.54 10.85
CA SER A 251 -8.94 4.16 10.35
C SER A 251 -8.41 4.10 8.93
N VAL A 252 -7.75 3.00 8.57
CA VAL A 252 -7.40 2.69 7.18
C VAL A 252 -8.61 2.67 6.24
N LEU A 253 -9.83 2.46 6.76
CA LEU A 253 -11.08 2.52 5.99
C LEU A 253 -11.28 3.86 5.27
N GLU A 254 -10.79 4.96 5.84
CA GLU A 254 -10.89 6.27 5.19
C GLU A 254 -10.10 6.38 3.88
N TYR A 255 -9.08 5.54 3.72
CA TYR A 255 -8.29 5.49 2.49
C TYR A 255 -9.02 4.81 1.32
N LEU A 256 -10.05 4.00 1.60
CA LEU A 256 -10.87 3.41 0.56
C LEU A 256 -11.69 4.49 -0.19
N GLY A 257 -12.09 5.55 0.50
CA GLY A 257 -12.99 6.56 -0.04
C GLY A 257 -14.34 5.96 -0.48
N GLU A 258 -15.14 6.73 -1.18
CA GLU A 258 -16.46 6.30 -1.67
C GLU A 258 -16.42 5.20 -2.72
N GLN A 259 -15.26 5.03 -3.38
CA GLN A 259 -15.10 4.05 -4.46
C GLN A 259 -14.57 2.69 -3.95
N GLY A 260 -14.09 2.60 -2.72
CA GLY A 260 -13.54 1.36 -2.17
C GLY A 260 -14.62 0.35 -1.78
N LEU A 261 -14.22 -0.91 -1.66
CA LEU A 261 -15.06 -2.00 -1.19
C LEU A 261 -14.47 -2.55 0.11
N PHE A 262 -15.31 -2.70 1.12
CA PHE A 262 -14.97 -3.41 2.34
C PHE A 262 -15.61 -4.80 2.29
N VAL A 263 -14.78 -5.84 2.26
CA VAL A 263 -15.20 -7.23 2.14
C VAL A 263 -14.81 -7.97 3.40
N ILE A 264 -15.75 -8.66 4.02
CA ILE A 264 -15.55 -9.49 5.22
C ILE A 264 -15.50 -10.94 4.78
N ASP A 265 -14.46 -11.69 5.19
CA ASP A 265 -14.28 -13.10 4.88
C ASP A 265 -15.33 -13.97 5.57
N ASP A 266 -15.43 -13.81 6.87
CA ASP A 266 -16.38 -14.51 7.73
C ASP A 266 -16.74 -13.63 8.92
N GLU A 267 -18.00 -13.24 9.02
CA GLU A 267 -18.46 -12.33 10.05
C GLU A 267 -18.37 -12.93 11.45
N GLU A 268 -18.74 -14.21 11.61
CA GLU A 268 -18.71 -14.89 12.90
C GLU A 268 -17.28 -15.07 13.39
N GLU A 269 -16.37 -15.52 12.51
CA GLU A 269 -14.95 -15.62 12.84
C GLU A 269 -14.32 -14.25 13.14
N LEU A 270 -14.75 -13.19 12.43
CA LEU A 270 -14.23 -11.83 12.61
C LEU A 270 -14.65 -11.24 13.97
N ILE A 271 -15.90 -11.47 14.40
CA ILE A 271 -16.42 -10.99 15.70
C ILE A 271 -15.75 -11.75 16.86
N ALA A 272 -15.39 -13.01 16.65
CA ALA A 272 -14.74 -13.85 17.66
C ALA A 272 -13.23 -13.57 17.82
N ALA A 273 -12.59 -12.83 16.91
CA ALA A 273 -11.16 -12.58 16.86
C ALA A 273 -10.74 -11.34 17.66
#